data_89ac54ef5c142b05a2b9ac601e1ebced
#
_entry.id   89ac54ef5c142b05a2b9ac601e1ebced
#
_cell.length_a   1.000
_cell.length_b   1.000
_cell.length_c   1.000
_cell.angle_alpha   90.00
_cell.angle_beta   90.00
_cell.angle_gamma   90.00
#
_symmetry.space_group_name_H-M   'P 1'
#
loop_
_entity.id
_entity.type
_entity.pdbx_description
1 polymer ?
#
loop_
_entity_poly.entity_id
_entity_poly.type
_entity_poly.pdbx_seq_one_letter_code
_entity_poly.pdbx_strand_id
1 'polypeptide(L)'
;MNYDNYINNSIKTIPPSGIRRFFDIANEMDDVISLSIGEPDFQTPWHIRDEGIRSLEKGKTWYSPNRGFSELLNGISDYFERKFGVKYEADKQILVTVGGSEAIDLAFRTLVNEGEEVIIPEPSFVCYEPLTVMAGGKPVIIKTKNEDSFRLKAKDLEAAITPKSKLLVLPYPNNPTGAIMAKEDLEEIAEVIKKHDLLVLSDEIY
;
A
#
# COMPACT_ATOMS: atom_id res chain seq x y z
N MET A 1 -12.46 29.60 -19.04
CA MET A 1 -11.30 29.72 -18.12
C MET A 1 -10.47 28.46 -18.33
N ASN A 2 -9.17 28.58 -18.60
CA ASN A 2 -8.31 27.39 -18.74
C ASN A 2 -7.81 27.00 -17.34
N TYR A 3 -8.34 25.90 -16.80
CA TYR A 3 -8.03 25.42 -15.45
C TYR A 3 -6.66 24.75 -15.36
N ASP A 4 -6.05 24.39 -16.48
CA ASP A 4 -4.73 23.72 -16.52
C ASP A 4 -3.61 24.53 -15.84
N ASN A 5 -3.75 25.88 -15.83
CA ASN A 5 -2.79 26.77 -15.19
C ASN A 5 -2.81 26.70 -13.66
N TYR A 6 -3.85 26.11 -13.06
CA TYR A 6 -4.01 25.98 -11.60
C TYR A 6 -3.68 24.59 -11.09
N ILE A 7 -3.53 23.60 -11.98
CA ILE A 7 -3.25 22.22 -11.61
C ILE A 7 -1.72 22.03 -11.49
N ASN A 8 -1.31 21.33 -10.42
CA ASN A 8 0.09 20.95 -10.23
C ASN A 8 0.61 20.15 -11.43
N ASN A 9 1.80 20.48 -11.89
CA ASN A 9 2.39 19.86 -13.07
C ASN A 9 2.59 18.34 -12.91
N SER A 10 2.96 17.87 -11.72
CA SER A 10 3.09 16.43 -11.45
C SER A 10 1.76 15.69 -11.61
N ILE A 11 0.63 16.31 -11.21
CA ILE A 11 -0.70 15.72 -11.38
C ILE A 11 -1.08 15.58 -12.85
N LYS A 12 -0.67 16.53 -13.70
CA LYS A 12 -0.96 16.46 -15.15
C LYS A 12 -0.30 15.29 -15.86
N THR A 13 0.78 14.77 -15.30
CA THR A 13 1.49 13.61 -15.88
C THR A 13 0.86 12.27 -15.51
N ILE A 14 -0.01 12.26 -14.50
CA ILE A 14 -0.68 11.04 -14.01
C ILE A 14 -1.93 10.79 -14.85
N PRO A 15 -2.02 9.67 -15.58
CA PRO A 15 -3.21 9.34 -16.35
C PRO A 15 -4.39 9.03 -15.42
N PRO A 16 -5.64 9.34 -15.83
CA PRO A 16 -6.82 8.92 -15.10
C PRO A 16 -6.86 7.39 -14.95
N SER A 17 -7.26 6.91 -13.75
CA SER A 17 -7.44 5.47 -13.52
C SER A 17 -8.53 4.90 -14.45
N GLY A 18 -8.18 3.87 -15.21
CA GLY A 18 -9.13 3.15 -16.09
C GLY A 18 -10.21 2.36 -15.34
N ILE A 19 -10.01 2.10 -14.06
CA ILE A 19 -10.91 1.26 -13.25
C ILE A 19 -12.31 1.85 -13.17
N ARG A 20 -12.46 3.17 -12.98
CA ARG A 20 -13.77 3.83 -12.91
C ARG A 20 -14.61 3.59 -14.15
N ARG A 21 -14.00 3.65 -15.33
CA ARG A 21 -14.72 3.42 -16.59
C ARG A 21 -15.36 2.03 -16.66
N PHE A 22 -14.69 1.03 -16.12
CA PHE A 22 -15.25 -0.33 -16.06
C PHE A 22 -16.39 -0.45 -15.05
N PHE A 23 -16.33 0.28 -13.94
CA PHE A 23 -17.45 0.36 -12.99
C PHE A 23 -18.68 0.99 -13.62
N ASP A 24 -18.50 2.12 -14.32
CA ASP A 24 -19.61 2.80 -14.98
C ASP A 24 -20.29 1.87 -15.98
N ILE A 25 -19.50 1.14 -16.81
CA ILE A 25 -20.02 0.15 -17.76
C ILE A 25 -20.75 -1.00 -17.05
N ALA A 26 -20.16 -1.55 -15.97
CA ALA A 26 -20.78 -2.67 -15.25
C ALA A 26 -22.10 -2.26 -14.57
N ASN A 27 -22.20 -1.03 -14.08
CA ASN A 27 -23.44 -0.50 -13.47
C ASN A 27 -24.55 -0.22 -14.50
N GLU A 28 -24.22 -0.07 -15.79
CA GLU A 28 -25.18 0.12 -16.88
C GLU A 28 -25.70 -1.21 -17.46
N MET A 29 -25.13 -2.33 -17.05
CA MET A 29 -25.47 -3.66 -17.59
C MET A 29 -26.38 -4.42 -16.61
N ASP A 30 -27.49 -4.99 -17.11
CA ASP A 30 -28.31 -5.95 -16.39
C ASP A 30 -27.65 -7.33 -16.40
N ASP A 31 -27.84 -8.12 -15.34
CA ASP A 31 -27.39 -9.50 -15.19
C ASP A 31 -25.85 -9.72 -15.23
N VAL A 32 -25.07 -8.75 -14.75
CA VAL A 32 -23.61 -8.86 -14.65
C VAL A 32 -23.18 -9.44 -13.29
N ILE A 33 -22.36 -10.47 -13.34
CA ILE A 33 -21.58 -10.91 -12.17
C ILE A 33 -20.30 -10.08 -12.11
N SER A 34 -20.24 -9.08 -11.23
CA SER A 34 -19.05 -8.24 -11.09
C SER A 34 -17.95 -8.98 -10.32
N LEU A 35 -16.77 -9.08 -10.93
CA LEU A 35 -15.53 -9.52 -10.28
C LEU A 35 -14.52 -8.35 -10.15
N SER A 36 -15.02 -7.13 -10.19
CA SER A 36 -14.18 -5.92 -10.32
C SER A 36 -13.69 -5.36 -8.99
N ILE A 37 -14.45 -5.47 -7.92
CA ILE A 37 -14.03 -5.04 -6.57
C ILE A 37 -13.85 -6.29 -5.70
N GLY A 38 -12.65 -6.41 -5.12
CA GLY A 38 -12.38 -7.42 -4.11
C GLY A 38 -12.78 -6.91 -2.72
N GLU A 39 -13.95 -7.30 -2.24
CA GLU A 39 -14.38 -7.04 -0.88
C GLU A 39 -14.89 -8.32 -0.22
N PRO A 40 -14.71 -8.48 1.11
CA PRO A 40 -15.24 -9.64 1.81
C PRO A 40 -16.76 -9.68 1.72
N ASP A 41 -17.34 -10.85 1.41
CA ASP A 41 -18.78 -11.10 1.44
C ASP A 41 -19.31 -11.42 2.87
N PHE A 42 -18.44 -11.31 3.86
CA PHE A 42 -18.77 -11.49 5.27
C PHE A 42 -19.09 -10.15 5.94
N GLN A 43 -20.13 -10.15 6.74
CA GLN A 43 -20.40 -9.02 7.62
C GLN A 43 -19.34 -8.96 8.73
N THR A 44 -18.94 -7.74 9.12
CA THR A 44 -18.09 -7.52 10.29
C THR A 44 -18.68 -8.27 11.50
N PRO A 45 -17.89 -9.06 12.26
CA PRO A 45 -18.37 -9.81 13.42
C PRO A 45 -19.13 -8.93 14.41
N TRP A 46 -20.21 -9.49 14.98
CA TRP A 46 -21.12 -8.72 15.81
C TRP A 46 -20.45 -7.98 16.96
N HIS A 47 -19.52 -8.62 17.67
CA HIS A 47 -18.83 -8.01 18.79
C HIS A 47 -18.03 -6.77 18.40
N ILE A 48 -17.51 -6.69 17.17
CA ILE A 48 -16.82 -5.51 16.65
C ILE A 48 -17.82 -4.40 16.34
N ARG A 49 -18.94 -4.75 15.69
CA ARG A 49 -20.00 -3.79 15.36
C ARG A 49 -20.63 -3.21 16.64
N ASP A 50 -20.89 -4.05 17.63
CA ASP A 50 -21.46 -3.67 18.91
C ASP A 50 -20.57 -2.67 19.66
N GLU A 51 -19.25 -2.85 19.70
CA GLU A 51 -18.33 -1.89 20.28
C GLU A 51 -18.28 -0.55 19.52
N GLY A 52 -18.44 -0.59 18.20
CA GLY A 52 -18.61 0.63 17.39
C GLY A 52 -19.88 1.40 17.78
N ILE A 53 -21.01 0.72 17.90
CA ILE A 53 -22.29 1.29 18.33
C ILE A 53 -22.14 1.89 19.74
N ARG A 54 -21.62 1.11 20.68
CA ARG A 54 -21.40 1.57 22.07
C ARG A 54 -20.47 2.78 22.16
N SER A 55 -19.49 2.90 21.28
CA SER A 55 -18.62 4.06 21.25
C SER A 55 -19.38 5.35 20.93
N LEU A 56 -20.31 5.26 20.00
CA LEU A 56 -21.20 6.38 19.63
C LEU A 56 -22.18 6.70 20.75
N GLU A 57 -22.82 5.71 21.34
CA GLU A 57 -23.73 5.87 22.49
C GLU A 57 -23.04 6.53 23.69
N LYS A 58 -21.75 6.25 23.91
CA LYS A 58 -20.91 6.88 24.93
C LYS A 58 -20.40 8.28 24.52
N GLY A 59 -20.81 8.79 23.38
CA GLY A 59 -20.43 10.11 22.89
C GLY A 59 -18.94 10.22 22.53
N LYS A 60 -18.26 9.14 22.16
CA LYS A 60 -16.85 9.17 21.71
C LYS A 60 -16.73 9.72 20.29
N THR A 61 -17.06 11.01 20.11
CA THR A 61 -17.14 11.70 18.82
C THR A 61 -16.22 12.94 18.74
N TRP A 62 -15.22 13.01 19.61
CA TRP A 62 -14.21 14.06 19.61
C TRP A 62 -13.01 13.73 18.73
N TYR A 63 -12.11 14.69 18.57
CA TYR A 63 -10.86 14.49 17.84
C TYR A 63 -9.99 13.40 18.50
N SER A 64 -9.44 12.53 17.67
CA SER A 64 -8.39 11.59 18.10
C SER A 64 -7.03 12.30 18.19
N PRO A 65 -6.07 11.77 18.96
CA PRO A 65 -4.67 12.14 18.79
C PRO A 65 -4.20 11.86 17.35
N ASN A 66 -3.26 12.67 16.84
CA ASN A 66 -2.76 12.57 15.46
C ASN A 66 -2.22 11.18 15.07
N ARG A 67 -1.71 10.44 16.05
CA ARG A 67 -1.17 9.07 15.81
C ARG A 67 -2.18 7.96 16.01
N GLY A 68 -3.35 8.27 16.53
CA GLY A 68 -4.37 7.32 16.96
C GLY A 68 -4.48 7.23 18.47
N PHE A 69 -5.51 6.54 18.96
CA PHE A 69 -5.72 6.33 20.39
C PHE A 69 -4.66 5.39 20.98
N SER A 70 -4.17 5.71 22.17
CA SER A 70 -3.13 4.91 22.83
C SER A 70 -3.51 3.45 23.02
N GLU A 71 -4.78 3.18 23.31
CA GLU A 71 -5.30 1.82 23.46
C GLU A 71 -5.17 1.02 22.14
N LEU A 72 -5.44 1.66 20.99
CA LEU A 72 -5.29 1.04 19.69
C LEU A 72 -3.82 0.81 19.34
N LEU A 73 -2.95 1.80 19.58
CA LEU A 73 -1.52 1.70 19.32
C LEU A 73 -0.88 0.56 20.13
N ASN A 74 -1.23 0.46 21.44
CA ASN A 74 -0.78 -0.64 22.29
C ASN A 74 -1.34 -1.99 21.81
N GLY A 75 -2.62 -2.04 21.47
CA GLY A 75 -3.25 -3.26 20.93
C GLY A 75 -2.59 -3.76 19.65
N ILE A 76 -2.15 -2.85 18.75
CA ILE A 76 -1.39 -3.19 17.55
C ILE A 76 -0.01 -3.74 17.93
N SER A 77 0.72 -3.09 18.83
CA SER A 77 2.02 -3.56 19.32
C SER A 77 1.92 -4.97 19.92
N ASP A 78 0.96 -5.20 20.80
CA ASP A 78 0.72 -6.49 21.44
C ASP A 78 0.32 -7.58 20.43
N TYR A 79 -0.44 -7.21 19.40
CA TYR A 79 -0.80 -8.13 18.32
C TYR A 79 0.44 -8.60 17.55
N PHE A 80 1.31 -7.68 17.15
CA PHE A 80 2.54 -8.02 16.42
C PHE A 80 3.49 -8.86 17.27
N GLU A 81 3.66 -8.52 18.57
CA GLU A 81 4.48 -9.30 19.48
C GLU A 81 3.94 -10.73 19.63
N ARG A 82 2.63 -10.87 19.86
CA ARG A 82 1.99 -12.19 20.04
C ARG A 82 1.98 -13.02 18.77
N LYS A 83 1.73 -12.40 17.60
CA LYS A 83 1.53 -13.10 16.33
C LYS A 83 2.84 -13.42 15.64
N PHE A 84 3.79 -12.50 15.67
CA PHE A 84 5.01 -12.54 14.86
C PHE A 84 6.30 -12.48 15.67
N GLY A 85 6.22 -12.31 16.98
CA GLY A 85 7.40 -12.16 17.83
C GLY A 85 8.15 -10.83 17.62
N VAL A 86 7.51 -9.85 17.00
CA VAL A 86 8.08 -8.53 16.74
C VAL A 86 7.35 -7.50 17.57
N LYS A 87 8.09 -6.73 18.36
CA LYS A 87 7.53 -5.67 19.22
C LYS A 87 7.85 -4.30 18.65
N TYR A 88 6.82 -3.48 18.49
CA TYR A 88 6.94 -2.06 18.13
C TYR A 88 6.64 -1.17 19.32
N GLU A 89 7.40 -0.07 19.48
CA GLU A 89 7.10 0.97 20.46
C GLU A 89 5.85 1.74 20.02
N ALA A 90 4.75 1.54 20.75
CA ALA A 90 3.42 2.04 20.36
C ALA A 90 3.38 3.55 20.12
N ASP A 91 4.11 4.33 20.92
CA ASP A 91 4.15 5.80 20.86
C ASP A 91 5.16 6.37 19.86
N LYS A 92 6.03 5.53 19.25
CA LYS A 92 7.08 5.99 18.33
C LYS A 92 7.03 5.34 16.95
N GLN A 93 6.65 4.05 16.89
CA GLN A 93 6.80 3.23 15.69
C GLN A 93 5.46 2.84 15.05
N ILE A 94 4.33 3.26 15.64
CA ILE A 94 3.00 2.98 15.11
C ILE A 94 2.26 4.27 14.82
N LEU A 95 1.63 4.34 13.65
CA LEU A 95 0.77 5.43 13.22
C LEU A 95 -0.51 4.84 12.60
N VAL A 96 -1.66 5.27 13.09
CA VAL A 96 -2.97 4.91 12.53
C VAL A 96 -3.34 5.92 11.45
N THR A 97 -3.74 5.45 10.28
CA THR A 97 -4.10 6.27 9.13
C THR A 97 -5.52 5.99 8.64
N VAL A 98 -6.06 6.86 7.81
CA VAL A 98 -7.35 6.65 7.13
C VAL A 98 -7.14 5.76 5.91
N GLY A 99 -6.92 4.48 6.17
CA GLY A 99 -6.63 3.46 5.16
C GLY A 99 -5.17 3.35 4.76
N GLY A 100 -4.82 2.25 4.06
CA GLY A 100 -3.46 1.95 3.62
C GLY A 100 -2.91 2.97 2.62
N SER A 101 -3.77 3.57 1.78
CA SER A 101 -3.33 4.58 0.80
C SER A 101 -2.75 5.83 1.46
N GLU A 102 -3.29 6.27 2.60
CA GLU A 102 -2.70 7.36 3.36
C GLU A 102 -1.35 6.96 3.96
N ALA A 103 -1.23 5.73 4.48
CA ALA A 103 0.02 5.22 5.01
C ALA A 103 1.13 5.21 3.93
N ILE A 104 0.79 4.77 2.72
CA ILE A 104 1.72 4.74 1.57
C ILE A 104 2.10 6.16 1.15
N ASP A 105 1.13 7.09 1.03
CA ASP A 105 1.40 8.49 0.67
C ASP A 105 2.31 9.17 1.70
N LEU A 106 2.04 8.99 2.99
CA LEU A 106 2.88 9.51 4.06
C LEU A 106 4.30 8.92 4.03
N ALA A 107 4.44 7.61 3.80
CA ALA A 107 5.74 6.98 3.68
C ALA A 107 6.54 7.55 2.51
N PHE A 108 5.92 7.67 1.33
CA PHE A 108 6.61 8.22 0.15
C PHE A 108 7.02 9.68 0.35
N ARG A 109 6.11 10.53 0.81
CA ARG A 109 6.42 11.96 1.10
C ARG A 109 7.47 12.14 2.18
N THR A 110 7.60 11.20 3.11
CA THR A 110 8.58 11.28 4.20
C THR A 110 9.95 10.77 3.77
N LEU A 111 10.00 9.75 2.90
CA LEU A 111 11.22 8.99 2.62
C LEU A 111 11.86 9.31 1.26
N VAL A 112 11.06 9.78 0.28
CA VAL A 112 11.50 9.96 -1.10
C VAL A 112 11.76 11.43 -1.41
N ASN A 113 12.97 11.75 -1.81
CA ASN A 113 13.32 13.08 -2.30
C ASN A 113 13.09 13.19 -3.81
N GLU A 114 13.14 14.43 -4.33
CA GLU A 114 12.98 14.68 -5.76
C GLU A 114 14.04 13.93 -6.58
N GLY A 115 13.56 13.13 -7.54
CA GLY A 115 14.37 12.34 -8.45
C GLY A 115 14.95 11.06 -7.89
N GLU A 116 14.71 10.72 -6.62
CA GLU A 116 14.99 9.38 -6.08
C GLU A 116 14.01 8.35 -6.66
N GLU A 117 14.45 7.11 -6.75
CA GLU A 117 13.71 6.05 -7.41
C GLU A 117 12.99 5.16 -6.41
N VAL A 118 11.73 4.85 -6.74
CA VAL A 118 10.90 3.85 -6.04
C VAL A 118 10.68 2.67 -6.98
N ILE A 119 11.15 1.49 -6.58
CA ILE A 119 11.04 0.27 -7.36
C ILE A 119 9.68 -0.38 -7.06
N ILE A 120 8.91 -0.64 -8.11
CA ILE A 120 7.54 -1.14 -8.03
C ILE A 120 7.38 -2.37 -8.92
N PRO A 121 7.09 -3.56 -8.36
CA PRO A 121 6.72 -4.72 -9.15
C PRO A 121 5.30 -4.54 -9.73
N GLU A 122 5.11 -4.85 -11.00
CA GLU A 122 3.82 -4.84 -11.71
C GLU A 122 3.50 -6.22 -12.30
N PRO A 123 2.19 -6.57 -12.38
CA PRO A 123 1.02 -5.78 -11.97
C PRO A 123 0.88 -5.67 -10.44
N SER A 124 0.43 -4.51 -9.96
CA SER A 124 0.21 -4.25 -8.54
C SER A 124 -0.88 -3.18 -8.31
N PHE A 125 -1.13 -2.81 -7.08
CA PHE A 125 -2.14 -1.82 -6.75
C PHE A 125 -1.79 -0.45 -7.36
N VAL A 126 -2.78 0.17 -7.98
CA VAL A 126 -2.64 1.34 -8.86
C VAL A 126 -2.15 2.62 -8.18
N CYS A 127 -2.06 2.67 -6.86
CA CYS A 127 -1.67 3.89 -6.16
C CYS A 127 -0.15 4.12 -6.09
N TYR A 128 0.69 3.09 -6.20
CA TYR A 128 2.13 3.23 -5.93
C TYR A 128 2.83 4.17 -6.92
N GLU A 129 2.59 3.99 -8.21
CA GLU A 129 3.19 4.85 -9.24
C GLU A 129 2.75 6.31 -9.11
N PRO A 130 1.43 6.64 -9.06
CA PRO A 130 0.99 8.01 -8.88
C PRO A 130 1.51 8.67 -7.60
N LEU A 131 1.50 7.96 -6.47
CA LEU A 131 1.99 8.50 -5.20
C LEU A 131 3.49 8.75 -5.22
N THR A 132 4.27 7.89 -5.91
CA THR A 132 5.69 8.14 -6.15
C THR A 132 5.92 9.46 -6.89
N VAL A 133 5.19 9.67 -7.99
CA VAL A 133 5.28 10.91 -8.79
C VAL A 133 4.84 12.13 -7.96
N MET A 134 3.78 12.00 -7.17
CA MET A 134 3.30 13.07 -6.29
C MET A 134 4.28 13.42 -5.17
N ALA A 135 5.09 12.47 -4.72
CA ALA A 135 6.17 12.70 -3.76
C ALA A 135 7.44 13.31 -4.41
N GLY A 136 7.47 13.47 -5.74
CA GLY A 136 8.64 13.96 -6.48
C GLY A 136 9.63 12.86 -6.89
N GLY A 137 9.32 11.61 -6.57
CA GLY A 137 10.13 10.45 -6.93
C GLY A 137 9.90 9.99 -8.38
N LYS A 138 10.73 9.05 -8.80
CA LYS A 138 10.66 8.40 -10.10
C LYS A 138 10.30 6.93 -9.93
N PRO A 139 9.16 6.45 -10.47
CA PRO A 139 8.82 5.04 -10.44
C PRO A 139 9.75 4.24 -11.36
N VAL A 140 10.28 3.13 -10.87
CA VAL A 140 11.05 2.13 -11.61
C VAL A 140 10.27 0.83 -11.60
N ILE A 141 9.68 0.50 -12.74
CA ILE A 141 8.73 -0.61 -12.86
C ILE A 141 9.47 -1.91 -13.18
N ILE A 142 9.26 -2.94 -12.37
CA ILE A 142 9.67 -4.31 -12.66
C ILE A 142 8.44 -5.11 -13.11
N LYS A 143 8.39 -5.50 -14.37
CA LYS A 143 7.30 -6.34 -14.88
C LYS A 143 7.50 -7.79 -14.45
N THR A 144 6.71 -8.24 -13.49
CA THR A 144 6.65 -9.63 -13.09
C THR A 144 5.90 -10.47 -14.13
N LYS A 145 6.16 -11.78 -14.16
CA LYS A 145 5.69 -12.66 -15.23
C LYS A 145 4.78 -13.76 -14.71
N ASN A 146 3.83 -14.16 -15.53
CA ASN A 146 2.93 -15.27 -15.22
C ASN A 146 3.69 -16.60 -15.03
N GLU A 147 4.76 -16.83 -15.80
CA GLU A 147 5.62 -18.02 -15.71
C GLU A 147 6.27 -18.15 -14.32
N ASP A 148 6.52 -17.02 -13.67
CA ASP A 148 7.05 -16.94 -12.30
C ASP A 148 5.93 -16.78 -11.25
N SER A 149 4.66 -16.99 -11.63
CA SER A 149 3.48 -16.76 -10.77
C SER A 149 3.43 -15.33 -10.22
N PHE A 150 3.85 -14.35 -11.02
CA PHE A 150 3.95 -12.94 -10.67
C PHE A 150 4.80 -12.63 -9.43
N ARG A 151 5.74 -13.50 -9.07
CA ARG A 151 6.68 -13.26 -7.98
C ARG A 151 7.82 -12.35 -8.43
N LEU A 152 8.22 -11.43 -7.56
CA LEU A 152 9.44 -10.64 -7.78
C LEU A 152 10.67 -11.55 -7.64
N LYS A 153 11.57 -11.53 -8.61
CA LYS A 153 12.83 -12.26 -8.58
C LYS A 153 13.98 -11.38 -8.15
N ALA A 154 14.88 -11.92 -7.33
CA ALA A 154 16.06 -11.21 -6.86
C ALA A 154 16.93 -10.67 -8.00
N LYS A 155 17.10 -11.44 -9.09
CA LYS A 155 17.84 -11.02 -10.30
C LYS A 155 17.21 -9.80 -10.97
N ASP A 156 15.87 -9.72 -11.01
CA ASP A 156 15.16 -8.62 -11.66
C ASP A 156 15.20 -7.36 -10.79
N LEU A 157 15.15 -7.53 -9.46
CA LEU A 157 15.38 -6.45 -8.50
C LEU A 157 16.80 -5.91 -8.62
N GLU A 158 17.81 -6.77 -8.59
CA GLU A 158 19.23 -6.37 -8.72
C GLU A 158 19.48 -5.58 -10.01
N ALA A 159 18.87 -6.01 -11.12
CA ALA A 159 19.00 -5.34 -12.42
C ALA A 159 18.33 -3.96 -12.49
N ALA A 160 17.32 -3.72 -11.65
CA ALA A 160 16.57 -2.47 -11.61
C ALA A 160 17.22 -1.40 -10.72
N ILE A 161 18.12 -1.81 -9.82
CA ILE A 161 18.74 -0.91 -8.84
C ILE A 161 19.76 0.03 -9.50
N THR A 162 19.67 1.31 -9.15
CA THR A 162 20.61 2.35 -9.52
C THR A 162 21.11 3.09 -8.27
N PRO A 163 22.12 3.96 -8.38
CA PRO A 163 22.52 4.79 -7.25
C PRO A 163 21.45 5.77 -6.73
N LYS A 164 20.32 5.90 -7.44
CA LYS A 164 19.17 6.71 -7.03
C LYS A 164 18.05 5.89 -6.40
N SER A 165 18.15 4.57 -6.41
CA SER A 165 17.12 3.68 -5.84
C SER A 165 17.06 3.85 -4.33
N LYS A 166 15.89 4.21 -3.82
CA LYS A 166 15.65 4.54 -2.42
C LYS A 166 14.79 3.51 -1.72
N LEU A 167 13.74 3.07 -2.39
CA LEU A 167 12.69 2.29 -1.77
C LEU A 167 12.17 1.22 -2.73
N LEU A 168 11.95 0.02 -2.18
CA LEU A 168 11.23 -1.07 -2.83
C LEU A 168 9.83 -1.15 -2.24
N VAL A 169 8.80 -1.18 -3.09
CA VAL A 169 7.45 -1.61 -2.70
C VAL A 169 7.36 -3.13 -2.80
N LEU A 170 6.95 -3.78 -1.73
CA LEU A 170 6.77 -5.23 -1.66
C LEU A 170 5.30 -5.57 -1.34
N PRO A 171 4.43 -5.62 -2.37
CA PRO A 171 2.98 -5.72 -2.21
C PRO A 171 2.51 -7.18 -2.29
N TYR A 172 2.84 -7.99 -1.30
CA TYR A 172 2.44 -9.40 -1.26
C TYR A 172 1.79 -9.76 0.08
N PRO A 173 0.64 -10.49 0.06
CA PRO A 173 -0.11 -10.99 -1.10
C PRO A 173 -0.56 -9.87 -2.03
N ASN A 174 -0.50 -10.10 -3.36
CA ASN A 174 -0.59 -9.04 -4.36
C ASN A 174 -2.02 -8.81 -4.88
N ASN A 175 -2.39 -7.56 -5.01
CA ASN A 175 -3.54 -7.11 -5.79
C ASN A 175 -3.01 -6.57 -7.13
N PRO A 176 -3.40 -7.09 -8.34
CA PRO A 176 -4.60 -7.92 -8.58
C PRO A 176 -4.32 -9.43 -8.78
N THR A 177 -3.08 -9.88 -8.72
CA THR A 177 -2.71 -11.23 -9.18
C THR A 177 -3.01 -12.35 -8.18
N GLY A 178 -3.15 -12.01 -6.89
CA GLY A 178 -3.21 -12.98 -5.81
C GLY A 178 -1.87 -13.69 -5.54
N ALA A 179 -0.79 -13.24 -6.16
CA ALA A 179 0.54 -13.83 -5.98
C ALA A 179 1.01 -13.69 -4.54
N ILE A 180 1.72 -14.71 -4.07
CA ILE A 180 2.41 -14.74 -2.78
C ILE A 180 3.89 -15.01 -2.99
N MET A 181 4.72 -14.54 -2.06
CA MET A 181 6.15 -14.87 -2.02
C MET A 181 6.39 -16.02 -1.05
N ALA A 182 7.16 -17.02 -1.47
CA ALA A 182 7.64 -18.03 -0.55
C ALA A 182 8.77 -17.47 0.33
N LYS A 183 9.08 -18.16 1.42
CA LYS A 183 10.15 -17.75 2.33
C LYS A 183 11.49 -17.63 1.60
N GLU A 184 11.79 -18.59 0.74
CA GLU A 184 13.02 -18.64 -0.06
C GLU A 184 13.12 -17.45 -1.01
N ASP A 185 12.01 -17.08 -1.69
CA ASP A 185 11.96 -15.89 -2.55
C ASP A 185 12.24 -14.61 -1.73
N LEU A 186 11.66 -14.51 -0.52
CA LEU A 186 11.86 -13.35 0.36
C LEU A 186 13.30 -13.27 0.90
N GLU A 187 13.92 -14.40 1.21
CA GLU A 187 15.32 -14.47 1.65
C GLU A 187 16.28 -13.99 0.55
N GLU A 188 16.07 -14.42 -0.70
CA GLU A 188 16.85 -13.93 -1.85
C GLU A 188 16.68 -12.42 -2.05
N ILE A 189 15.45 -11.90 -1.97
CA ILE A 189 15.16 -10.47 -2.06
C ILE A 189 15.82 -9.70 -0.90
N ALA A 190 15.79 -10.23 0.32
CA ALA A 190 16.39 -9.60 1.48
C ALA A 190 17.91 -9.43 1.34
N GLU A 191 18.60 -10.36 0.71
CA GLU A 191 20.05 -10.22 0.45
C GLU A 191 20.35 -9.07 -0.52
N VAL A 192 19.53 -8.89 -1.56
CA VAL A 192 19.64 -7.75 -2.49
C VAL A 192 19.36 -6.44 -1.76
N ILE A 193 18.29 -6.38 -0.95
CA ILE A 193 17.91 -5.20 -0.16
C ILE A 193 19.06 -4.78 0.77
N LYS A 194 19.63 -5.71 1.52
CA LYS A 194 20.75 -5.46 2.43
C LYS A 194 22.00 -4.96 1.70
N LYS A 195 22.32 -5.60 0.57
CA LYS A 195 23.49 -5.24 -0.26
C LYS A 195 23.44 -3.81 -0.75
N HIS A 196 22.25 -3.30 -1.06
CA HIS A 196 22.04 -1.97 -1.64
C HIS A 196 21.46 -0.96 -0.66
N ASP A 197 21.29 -1.31 0.61
CA ASP A 197 20.71 -0.46 1.67
C ASP A 197 19.35 0.17 1.27
N LEU A 198 18.49 -0.63 0.64
CA LEU A 198 17.16 -0.20 0.22
C LEU A 198 16.19 -0.19 1.39
N LEU A 199 15.34 0.84 1.46
CA LEU A 199 14.14 0.80 2.30
C LEU A 199 13.08 -0.11 1.66
N VAL A 200 12.23 -0.72 2.48
CA VAL A 200 11.13 -1.56 2.02
C VAL A 200 9.81 -1.03 2.57
N LEU A 201 8.86 -0.81 1.68
CA LEU A 201 7.45 -0.64 2.04
C LEU A 201 6.76 -1.98 1.79
N SER A 202 6.46 -2.72 2.86
CA SER A 202 5.68 -3.96 2.79
C SER A 202 4.19 -3.62 2.91
N ASP A 203 3.43 -3.92 1.86
CA ASP A 203 1.98 -3.77 1.88
C ASP A 203 1.35 -5.15 2.07
N GLU A 204 0.82 -5.37 3.26
CA GLU A 204 0.30 -6.67 3.74
C GLU A 204 -1.20 -6.55 4.05
N ILE A 205 -1.96 -5.90 3.17
CA ILE A 205 -3.40 -5.67 3.36
C ILE A 205 -4.21 -6.97 3.42
N TYR A 206 -3.71 -8.07 2.86
CA TYR A 206 -4.36 -9.38 2.81
C TYR A 206 -3.88 -10.37 3.86
#